data_8c4306a771e6d60a4cb6a5459b9972cd
#
_entry.id   8c4306a771e6d60a4cb6a5459b9972cd
#
_cell.length_a   1.000
_cell.length_b   1.000
_cell.length_c   1.000
_cell.angle_alpha   90.00
_cell.angle_beta   90.00
_cell.angle_gamma   90.00
#
_symmetry.space_group_name_H-M   'P 1'
#
loop_
_entity.id
_entity.type
_entity.pdbx_description
1 polymer ?
#
loop_
_entity_poly.entity_id
_entity_poly.type
_entity_poly.pdbx_seq_one_letter_code
_entity_poly.pdbx_strand_id
1 'polypeptide(L)'
;MARIEGVSKAQAGPVVKLVYRFGPRMMKKMTGRDPQTGSGIEPIEIWAYQPKMMVGMGRFNQAVRKGKTVDERTKNLVELKGAQMIGCEYCVDLGSQICRNSGFSDAELLACRATSPATCSPIARRRRSTTRSR
;
A
#
# COMPACT_ATOMS: atom_id res chain seq x y z
N MET A 1 15.65 9.83 6.58
CA MET A 1 16.67 8.80 6.85
C MET A 1 16.15 7.88 7.93
N ALA A 2 16.13 6.56 7.70
CA ALA A 2 15.76 5.60 8.72
C ALA A 2 16.75 5.64 9.88
N ARG A 3 16.24 5.44 11.11
CA ARG A 3 17.07 5.40 12.32
C ARG A 3 17.85 4.08 12.46
N ILE A 4 17.46 3.08 11.69
CA ILE A 4 18.02 1.72 11.74
C ILE A 4 18.36 1.33 10.31
N GLU A 5 19.58 0.85 10.10
CA GLU A 5 19.96 0.28 8.80
C GLU A 5 19.24 -1.04 8.60
N GLY A 6 18.73 -1.27 7.38
CA GLY A 6 18.07 -2.51 7.01
C GLY A 6 19.06 -3.68 6.89
N VAL A 7 18.56 -4.91 6.94
CA VAL A 7 19.36 -6.10 6.74
C VAL A 7 19.85 -6.17 5.29
N SER A 8 21.16 -6.14 5.09
CA SER A 8 21.76 -6.24 3.76
C SER A 8 21.57 -7.64 3.15
N LYS A 9 21.68 -7.73 1.81
CA LYS A 9 21.60 -9.02 1.11
C LYS A 9 22.66 -10.02 1.58
N ALA A 10 23.82 -9.55 2.04
CA ALA A 10 24.87 -10.40 2.53
C ALA A 10 24.52 -11.04 3.89
N GLN A 11 23.90 -10.28 4.77
CA GLN A 11 23.48 -10.70 6.12
C GLN A 11 22.15 -11.46 6.13
N ALA A 12 21.40 -11.39 5.03
CA ALA A 12 20.08 -11.97 4.94
C ALA A 12 20.10 -13.52 4.97
N GLY A 13 19.22 -14.11 5.77
CA GLY A 13 18.95 -15.55 5.76
C GLY A 13 18.23 -16.00 4.47
N PRO A 14 18.09 -17.32 4.25
CA PRO A 14 17.57 -17.86 2.97
C PRO A 14 16.16 -17.36 2.64
N VAL A 15 15.28 -17.26 3.63
CA VAL A 15 13.92 -16.77 3.45
C VAL A 15 13.91 -15.30 3.02
N VAL A 16 14.74 -14.46 3.66
CA VAL A 16 14.86 -13.03 3.33
C VAL A 16 15.47 -12.85 1.94
N LYS A 17 16.49 -13.64 1.58
CA LYS A 17 17.06 -13.63 0.22
C LYS A 17 16.02 -13.93 -0.85
N LEU A 18 15.11 -14.87 -0.58
CA LEU A 18 14.01 -15.20 -1.48
C LEU A 18 13.06 -14.00 -1.65
N VAL A 19 12.70 -13.33 -0.55
CA VAL A 19 11.87 -12.11 -0.59
C VAL A 19 12.57 -11.00 -1.36
N TYR A 20 13.86 -10.78 -1.15
CA TYR A 20 14.64 -9.77 -1.88
C TYR A 20 14.75 -10.06 -3.39
N ARG A 21 14.72 -11.35 -3.77
CA ARG A 21 14.76 -11.77 -5.18
C ARG A 21 13.43 -11.50 -5.90
N PHE A 22 12.29 -11.77 -5.22
CA PHE A 22 10.97 -11.67 -5.82
C PHE A 22 10.24 -10.36 -5.49
N GLY A 23 10.60 -9.71 -4.39
CA GLY A 23 9.99 -8.45 -3.92
C GLY A 23 9.97 -7.35 -4.98
N PRO A 24 11.08 -7.05 -5.67
CA PRO A 24 11.11 -6.02 -6.71
C PRO A 24 10.13 -6.28 -7.86
N ARG A 25 10.00 -7.55 -8.30
CA ARG A 25 9.04 -7.92 -9.34
C ARG A 25 7.60 -7.72 -8.88
N MET A 26 7.30 -8.09 -7.64
CA MET A 26 5.99 -7.89 -7.06
C MET A 26 5.67 -6.40 -6.92
N MET A 27 6.63 -5.61 -6.46
CA MET A 27 6.51 -4.15 -6.34
C MET A 27 6.24 -3.51 -7.71
N LYS A 28 7.02 -3.88 -8.73
CA LYS A 28 6.79 -3.42 -10.12
C LYS A 28 5.38 -3.75 -10.61
N LYS A 29 4.88 -4.96 -10.32
CA LYS A 29 3.52 -5.34 -10.68
C LYS A 29 2.45 -4.48 -9.97
N MET A 30 2.69 -4.12 -8.73
CA MET A 30 1.74 -3.32 -7.93
C MET A 30 1.76 -1.84 -8.30
N THR A 31 2.93 -1.27 -8.54
CA THR A 31 3.11 0.17 -8.77
C THR A 31 3.18 0.56 -10.25
N GLY A 32 3.41 -0.40 -11.14
CA GLY A 32 3.69 -0.15 -12.55
C GLY A 32 5.09 0.43 -12.82
N ARG A 33 5.91 0.64 -11.80
CA ARG A 33 7.26 1.24 -11.91
C ARG A 33 8.33 0.29 -11.39
N ASP A 34 9.53 0.40 -11.93
CA ASP A 34 10.68 -0.27 -11.36
C ASP A 34 11.02 0.34 -10.00
N PRO A 35 11.16 -0.48 -8.94
CA PRO A 35 11.57 0.01 -7.64
C PRO A 35 12.97 0.62 -7.79
N GLN A 36 13.06 1.92 -7.55
CA GLN A 36 14.34 2.60 -7.54
C GLN A 36 15.20 2.05 -6.40
N THR A 37 16.45 1.77 -6.69
CA THR A 37 17.43 1.31 -5.72
C THR A 37 17.44 2.25 -4.51
N GLY A 38 17.03 1.75 -3.35
CA GLY A 38 17.19 2.43 -2.07
C GLY A 38 15.91 2.87 -1.35
N SER A 39 14.80 3.19 -2.04
CA SER A 39 13.62 3.74 -1.35
C SER A 39 12.39 2.82 -1.31
N GLY A 40 12.33 1.81 -2.17
CA GLY A 40 11.13 0.99 -2.33
C GLY A 40 11.05 -0.23 -1.41
N ILE A 41 12.16 -0.67 -0.84
CA ILE A 41 12.25 -1.91 -0.06
C ILE A 41 12.70 -1.69 1.39
N GLU A 42 13.05 -0.46 1.76
CA GLU A 42 13.57 -0.13 3.09
C GLU A 42 12.72 -0.69 4.26
N PRO A 43 11.38 -0.59 4.28
CA PRO A 43 10.59 -1.22 5.33
C PRO A 43 10.71 -2.75 5.35
N ILE A 44 10.89 -3.39 4.20
CA ILE A 44 11.09 -4.84 4.08
C ILE A 44 12.46 -5.22 4.64
N GLU A 45 13.48 -4.40 4.40
CA GLU A 45 14.82 -4.60 4.95
C GLU A 45 14.86 -4.49 6.47
N ILE A 46 14.05 -3.59 7.05
CA ILE A 46 13.88 -3.49 8.50
C ILE A 46 13.12 -4.70 9.05
N TRP A 47 12.04 -5.12 8.39
CA TRP A 47 11.32 -6.32 8.81
C TRP A 47 12.13 -7.60 8.69
N ALA A 48 13.19 -7.60 7.88
CA ALA A 48 14.09 -8.73 7.71
C ALA A 48 14.85 -9.12 8.97
N TYR A 49 14.94 -8.24 9.98
CA TYR A 49 15.43 -8.60 11.31
C TYR A 49 14.54 -9.64 12.01
N GLN A 50 13.27 -9.71 11.63
CA GLN A 50 12.30 -10.66 12.16
C GLN A 50 11.61 -11.42 11.01
N PRO A 51 12.28 -12.40 10.37
CA PRO A 51 11.77 -13.09 9.18
C PRO A 51 10.40 -13.72 9.36
N LYS A 52 10.11 -14.26 10.55
CA LYS A 52 8.80 -14.85 10.86
C LYS A 52 7.70 -13.81 10.85
N MET A 53 7.95 -12.61 11.40
CA MET A 53 7.03 -11.49 11.38
C MET A 53 6.80 -10.97 9.95
N MET A 54 7.88 -10.81 9.19
CA MET A 54 7.81 -10.39 7.78
C MET A 54 6.94 -11.33 6.94
N VAL A 55 7.12 -12.65 7.09
CA VAL A 55 6.30 -13.66 6.38
C VAL A 55 4.85 -13.63 6.88
N GLY A 56 4.63 -13.51 8.19
CA GLY A 56 3.30 -13.40 8.79
C GLY A 56 2.54 -12.19 8.27
N MET A 57 3.19 -11.02 8.23
CA MET A 57 2.61 -9.79 7.70
C MET A 57 2.31 -9.88 6.20
N GLY A 58 3.20 -10.50 5.42
CA GLY A 58 2.96 -10.77 4.01
C GLY A 58 1.73 -11.65 3.77
N ARG A 59 1.54 -12.70 4.58
CA ARG A 59 0.34 -13.57 4.52
C ARG A 59 -0.92 -12.82 4.91
N PHE A 60 -0.86 -12.02 5.97
CA PHE A 60 -1.99 -11.17 6.41
C PHE A 60 -2.41 -10.21 5.29
N ASN A 61 -1.47 -9.45 4.74
CA ASN A 61 -1.74 -8.51 3.64
C ASN A 61 -2.33 -9.23 2.41
N GLN A 62 -1.82 -10.42 2.09
CA GLN A 62 -2.37 -11.21 0.99
C GLN A 62 -3.81 -11.67 1.26
N ALA A 63 -4.13 -12.07 2.49
CA ALA A 63 -5.49 -12.46 2.87
C ALA A 63 -6.46 -11.28 2.76
N VAL A 64 -6.07 -10.10 3.26
CA VAL A 64 -6.85 -8.87 3.13
C VAL A 64 -7.12 -8.51 1.65
N ARG A 65 -6.09 -8.58 0.80
CA ARG A 65 -6.25 -8.28 -0.62
C ARG A 65 -7.12 -9.29 -1.35
N LYS A 66 -7.04 -10.58 -1.02
CA LYS A 66 -7.88 -11.64 -1.62
C LYS A 66 -9.33 -11.62 -1.15
N GLY A 67 -9.64 -10.99 -0.02
CA GLY A 67 -11.00 -10.85 0.47
C GLY A 67 -11.91 -10.15 -0.56
N LYS A 68 -13.08 -10.73 -0.86
CA LYS A 68 -13.98 -10.25 -1.92
C LYS A 68 -15.11 -9.36 -1.42
N THR A 69 -15.26 -9.23 -0.10
CA THR A 69 -16.35 -8.43 0.51
C THR A 69 -16.24 -6.94 0.19
N VAL A 70 -14.99 -6.44 0.06
CA VAL A 70 -14.70 -5.07 -0.34
C VAL A 70 -13.92 -5.11 -1.64
N ASP A 71 -14.31 -4.31 -2.62
CA ASP A 71 -13.63 -4.22 -3.90
C ASP A 71 -12.21 -3.64 -3.75
N GLU A 72 -11.34 -3.95 -4.70
CA GLU A 72 -9.93 -3.56 -4.66
C GLU A 72 -9.74 -2.04 -4.72
N ARG A 73 -10.59 -1.36 -5.48
CA ARG A 73 -10.56 0.10 -5.60
C ARG A 73 -10.83 0.78 -4.25
N THR A 74 -11.83 0.29 -3.51
CA THR A 74 -12.14 0.77 -2.16
C THR A 74 -11.00 0.50 -1.18
N LYS A 75 -10.39 -0.70 -1.23
CA LYS A 75 -9.23 -1.04 -0.38
C LYS A 75 -8.08 -0.07 -0.60
N ASN A 76 -7.72 0.18 -1.86
CA ASN A 76 -6.63 1.09 -2.20
C ASN A 76 -6.90 2.52 -1.71
N LEU A 77 -8.13 3.02 -1.80
CA LEU A 77 -8.50 4.34 -1.27
C LEU A 77 -8.41 4.41 0.25
N VAL A 78 -8.87 3.38 0.95
CA VAL A 78 -8.81 3.31 2.41
C VAL A 78 -7.37 3.26 2.89
N GLU A 79 -6.52 2.45 2.26
CA GLU A 79 -5.08 2.37 2.57
C GLU A 79 -4.41 3.73 2.34
N LEU A 80 -4.65 4.38 1.19
CA LEU A 80 -4.09 5.69 0.88
C LEU A 80 -4.58 6.76 1.88
N LYS A 81 -5.86 6.75 2.21
CA LYS A 81 -6.41 7.71 3.19
C LYS A 81 -5.84 7.49 4.59
N GLY A 82 -5.70 6.24 5.02
CA GLY A 82 -5.05 5.90 6.29
C GLY A 82 -3.61 6.40 6.34
N ALA A 83 -2.85 6.21 5.26
CA ALA A 83 -1.47 6.71 5.14
C ALA A 83 -1.39 8.24 5.27
N GLN A 84 -2.32 8.97 4.63
CA GLN A 84 -2.40 10.43 4.71
C GLN A 84 -2.74 10.91 6.13
N MET A 85 -3.65 10.22 6.83
CA MET A 85 -4.04 10.57 8.20
C MET A 85 -2.90 10.37 9.21
N ILE A 86 -2.08 9.33 9.01
CA ILE A 86 -0.93 9.01 9.87
C ILE A 86 0.27 9.90 9.52
N GLY A 87 0.30 10.53 8.34
CA GLY A 87 1.43 11.31 7.85
C GLY A 87 2.61 10.44 7.39
N CYS A 88 2.36 9.21 6.93
CA CYS A 88 3.40 8.32 6.41
C CYS A 88 3.70 8.67 4.95
N GLU A 89 4.69 9.51 4.70
CA GLU A 89 5.07 9.96 3.35
C GLU A 89 5.37 8.78 2.41
N TYR A 90 6.13 7.79 2.87
CA TYR A 90 6.41 6.58 2.11
C TYR A 90 5.13 5.84 1.70
N CYS A 91 4.19 5.69 2.65
CA CYS A 91 2.93 4.98 2.38
C CYS A 91 2.03 5.78 1.44
N VAL A 92 2.06 7.11 1.51
CA VAL A 92 1.31 8.00 0.61
C VAL A 92 1.87 7.91 -0.81
N ASP A 93 3.19 7.96 -0.97
CA ASP A 93 3.82 7.83 -2.28
C ASP A 93 3.52 6.45 -2.90
N LEU A 94 3.80 5.37 -2.18
CA LEU A 94 3.55 4.02 -2.63
C LEU A 94 2.06 3.78 -2.94
N GLY A 95 1.16 4.18 -2.03
CA GLY A 95 -0.28 4.05 -2.20
C GLY A 95 -0.80 4.83 -3.40
N SER A 96 -0.28 6.04 -3.64
CA SER A 96 -0.64 6.85 -4.81
C SER A 96 -0.22 6.17 -6.12
N GLN A 97 0.96 5.54 -6.17
CA GLN A 97 1.42 4.79 -7.34
C GLN A 97 0.55 3.56 -7.60
N ILE A 98 0.20 2.81 -6.53
CA ILE A 98 -0.71 1.66 -6.64
C ILE A 98 -2.08 2.09 -7.16
N CYS A 99 -2.63 3.18 -6.65
CA CYS A 99 -3.89 3.73 -7.10
C CYS A 99 -3.85 4.11 -8.59
N ARG A 100 -2.80 4.83 -9.04
CA ARG A 100 -2.62 5.17 -10.46
C ARG A 100 -2.55 3.92 -11.34
N ASN A 101 -1.78 2.93 -10.93
CA ASN A 101 -1.68 1.65 -11.66
C ASN A 101 -3.01 0.87 -11.69
N SER A 102 -3.89 1.13 -10.73
CA SER A 102 -5.26 0.59 -10.66
C SER A 102 -6.30 1.46 -11.38
N GLY A 103 -5.88 2.46 -12.16
CA GLY A 103 -6.74 3.29 -12.98
C GLY A 103 -7.41 4.46 -12.27
N PHE A 104 -6.84 4.94 -11.16
CA PHE A 104 -7.27 6.20 -10.55
C PHE A 104 -6.67 7.40 -11.27
N SER A 105 -7.48 8.42 -11.52
CA SER A 105 -7.03 9.72 -12.00
C SER A 105 -6.38 10.55 -10.89
N ASP A 106 -5.50 11.48 -11.27
CA ASP A 106 -4.91 12.40 -10.29
C ASP A 106 -5.97 13.29 -9.61
N ALA A 107 -7.05 13.62 -10.30
CA ALA A 107 -8.18 14.35 -9.71
C ALA A 107 -8.84 13.57 -8.56
N GLU A 108 -9.02 12.26 -8.71
CA GLU A 108 -9.57 11.41 -7.64
C GLU A 108 -8.62 11.30 -6.45
N LEU A 109 -7.32 11.22 -6.70
CA LEU A 109 -6.31 11.17 -5.64
C LEU A 109 -6.24 12.49 -4.87
N LEU A 110 -6.32 13.62 -5.55
CA LEU A 110 -6.39 14.95 -4.93
C LEU A 110 -7.68 15.12 -4.13
N ALA A 111 -8.83 14.68 -4.65
CA ALA A 111 -10.09 14.68 -3.93
C ALA A 111 -10.03 13.82 -2.66
N CYS A 112 -9.38 12.64 -2.72
CA CYS A 112 -9.16 11.80 -1.55
C CYS A 112 -8.32 12.50 -0.48
N ARG A 113 -7.33 13.30 -0.90
CA ARG A 113 -6.51 14.10 0.03
C ARG A 113 -7.31 15.22 0.72
N ALA A 114 -8.15 15.91 -0.04
CA ALA A 114 -8.90 17.08 0.43
C ALA A 114 -10.12 16.72 1.31
N THR A 115 -10.66 15.51 1.19
CA THR A 115 -11.88 15.11 1.88
C THR A 115 -11.63 14.54 3.28
N SER A 116 -12.59 14.81 4.19
CA SER A 116 -12.66 14.10 5.49
C SER A 116 -12.82 12.58 5.26
N PRO A 117 -12.32 11.71 6.16
CA PRO A 117 -12.47 10.25 6.07
C PRO A 117 -13.89 9.77 5.80
N ALA A 118 -14.88 10.48 6.37
CA ALA A 118 -16.30 10.17 6.20
C ALA A 118 -16.82 10.37 4.75
N THR A 119 -16.16 11.21 3.94
CA THR A 119 -16.60 11.54 2.58
C THR A 119 -15.86 10.76 1.49
N CYS A 120 -14.75 10.14 1.84
CA CYS A 120 -13.92 9.38 0.89
C CYS A 120 -14.46 7.95 0.63
N SER A 121 -15.46 7.51 1.39
CA SER A 121 -16.04 6.16 1.24
C SER A 121 -17.00 6.09 0.05
N PRO A 122 -16.85 5.11 -0.86
CA PRO A 122 -17.86 4.81 -1.90
C PRO A 122 -19.24 4.52 -1.30
N ILE A 123 -19.30 4.03 -0.08
CA ILE A 123 -20.53 3.75 0.68
C ILE A 123 -21.25 5.07 1.00
N ALA A 124 -20.53 6.14 1.34
CA ALA A 124 -21.12 7.46 1.59
C ALA A 124 -21.71 8.08 0.32
N ARG A 125 -21.11 7.79 -0.85
CA ARG A 125 -21.63 8.24 -2.15
C ARG A 125 -22.96 7.56 -2.50
N ARG A 126 -23.10 6.27 -2.21
CA ARG A 126 -24.33 5.50 -2.48
C ARG A 126 -25.52 5.97 -1.61
N ARG A 127 -25.28 6.39 -0.36
CA ARG A 127 -26.32 6.92 0.51
C ARG A 127 -26.85 8.30 0.07
N ARG A 128 -26.02 9.14 -0.56
CA ARG A 128 -26.46 10.45 -1.07
C ARG A 128 -27.31 10.35 -2.34
N SER A 129 -27.14 9.30 -3.16
CA SER A 129 -27.94 9.10 -4.37
C SER A 129 -29.36 8.56 -4.07
N THR A 130 -29.52 7.84 -2.95
CA THR A 130 -30.84 7.28 -2.56
C THR A 130 -31.76 8.25 -1.81
N THR A 131 -31.23 9.37 -1.28
CA THR A 131 -32.02 10.38 -0.58
C THR A 131 -32.54 11.51 -1.47
N ARG A 132 -32.22 11.52 -2.78
CA ARG A 132 -32.66 12.59 -3.71
C ARG A 132 -33.87 12.24 -4.58
N SER A 133 -34.54 11.12 -4.32
CA SER A 133 -35.77 10.69 -5.00
C SER A 133 -36.88 10.37 -4.01
N ARG A 134 -37.29 11.39 -3.25
CA ARG A 134 -38.63 11.50 -2.63
C ARG A 134 -39.08 12.95 -2.61
#